data_efb1dda1d3694dc6bf20769a12b9f3de
#
_entry.id   efb1dda1d3694dc6bf20769a12b9f3de
#
_cell.length_a   1.000
_cell.length_b   1.000
_cell.length_c   1.000
_cell.angle_alpha   90.00
_cell.angle_beta   90.00
_cell.angle_gamma   90.00
#
_symmetry.space_group_name_H-M   'P 1'
#
loop_
_entity.id
_entity.type
_entity.pdbx_description
1 polymer ?
#
loop_
_entity_poly.entity_id
_entity_poly.type
_entity_poly.pdbx_seq_one_letter_code
_entity_poly.pdbx_strand_id
1 'polypeptide(L)'
;MLPQRIFFTGVPGSRWSGIAQTLETIPGFNTSDRTAERTYNHHSYSGHKGAYFGWGMEFEPIVLWNNPDHIDQAWTEPGGTRLVKSHNWPDKFEKIEKRFPDDWIMLVYRPDQAAFAWWHEAGGFQIKYPDYSWYVDSNTMMYEIARSNKLMLDYACQKHATWNYFTTDWIKENFGADIEVSTIHSDILVTLIK
;
A
#
# COMPACT_ATOMS: atom_id res chain seq x y z
N MET A 1 -9.03 8.73 17.08
CA MET A 1 -9.83 9.05 15.87
C MET A 1 -8.99 8.65 14.67
N LEU A 2 -9.56 7.99 13.68
CA LEU A 2 -8.83 7.65 12.45
C LEU A 2 -8.56 8.92 11.62
N PRO A 3 -7.45 9.00 10.87
CA PRO A 3 -7.14 10.14 10.02
C PRO A 3 -8.06 10.19 8.79
N GLN A 4 -7.98 11.29 8.04
CA GLN A 4 -8.69 11.37 6.76
C GLN A 4 -8.07 10.41 5.74
N ARG A 5 -6.74 10.26 5.75
CA ARG A 5 -6.01 9.39 4.82
C ARG A 5 -4.95 8.57 5.54
N ILE A 6 -4.70 7.40 5.01
CA ILE A 6 -3.52 6.59 5.32
C ILE A 6 -2.76 6.37 4.01
N PHE A 7 -1.58 6.97 3.90
CA PHE A 7 -0.68 6.71 2.78
C PHE A 7 -0.06 5.33 2.95
N PHE A 8 -0.49 4.42 2.12
CA PHE A 8 -0.25 2.99 2.27
C PHE A 8 0.69 2.50 1.18
N THR A 9 1.78 1.85 1.58
CA THR A 9 2.79 1.35 0.66
C THR A 9 3.36 0.01 1.08
N GLY A 10 3.84 -0.71 0.08
CA GLY A 10 4.62 -1.93 0.17
C GLY A 10 5.22 -2.23 -1.20
N VAL A 11 6.28 -3.01 -1.25
CA VAL A 11 6.90 -3.38 -2.53
C VAL A 11 6.04 -4.37 -3.32
N PRO A 12 6.21 -4.47 -4.65
CA PRO A 12 5.60 -5.53 -5.42
C PRO A 12 5.85 -6.91 -4.80
N GLY A 13 4.79 -7.72 -4.66
CA GLY A 13 4.87 -9.04 -4.04
C GLY A 13 4.91 -9.07 -2.50
N SER A 14 4.86 -7.93 -1.82
CA SER A 14 4.76 -7.90 -0.35
C SER A 14 3.38 -8.30 0.19
N ARG A 15 2.44 -8.66 -0.66
CA ARG A 15 1.03 -8.95 -0.33
C ARG A 15 0.26 -7.76 0.24
N TRP A 16 0.77 -6.57 0.05
CA TRP A 16 0.16 -5.35 0.55
C TRP A 16 -1.30 -5.13 0.11
N SER A 17 -1.66 -5.58 -1.11
CA SER A 17 -3.04 -5.52 -1.57
C SER A 17 -4.00 -6.38 -0.75
N GLY A 18 -3.56 -7.54 -0.26
CA GLY A 18 -4.34 -8.38 0.65
C GLY A 18 -4.51 -7.71 2.03
N ILE A 19 -3.44 -7.08 2.53
CA ILE A 19 -3.50 -6.27 3.76
C ILE A 19 -4.46 -5.09 3.57
N ALA A 20 -4.37 -4.36 2.46
CA ALA A 20 -5.30 -3.29 2.14
C ALA A 20 -6.76 -3.76 2.15
N GLN A 21 -7.04 -4.91 1.53
CA GLN A 21 -8.38 -5.48 1.51
C GLN A 21 -8.89 -5.82 2.93
N THR A 22 -8.02 -6.32 3.80
CA THR A 22 -8.38 -6.60 5.20
C THR A 22 -8.66 -5.31 5.97
N LEU A 23 -7.81 -4.29 5.88
CA LEU A 23 -8.01 -3.00 6.54
C LEU A 23 -9.30 -2.31 6.09
N GLU A 24 -9.61 -2.38 4.81
CA GLU A 24 -10.80 -1.75 4.22
C GLU A 24 -12.10 -2.48 4.59
N THR A 25 -12.06 -3.59 5.37
CA THR A 25 -13.24 -4.17 6.02
C THR A 25 -13.55 -3.53 7.37
N ILE A 26 -12.62 -2.75 7.92
CA ILE A 26 -12.79 -2.07 9.20
C ILE A 26 -13.85 -0.97 9.05
N PRO A 27 -14.84 -0.88 9.95
CA PRO A 27 -15.81 0.19 9.93
C PRO A 27 -15.15 1.58 9.99
N GLY A 28 -15.57 2.47 9.09
CA GLY A 28 -15.01 3.82 8.99
C GLY A 28 -14.00 4.01 7.86
N PHE A 29 -13.54 2.94 7.21
CA PHE A 29 -12.81 3.07 5.96
C PHE A 29 -13.75 3.38 4.79
N ASN A 30 -13.32 4.28 3.91
CA ASN A 30 -14.05 4.62 2.70
C ASN A 30 -13.55 3.76 1.54
N THR A 31 -14.43 2.94 0.99
CA THR A 31 -14.14 2.01 -0.12
C THR A 31 -14.87 2.39 -1.41
N SER A 32 -15.37 3.62 -1.52
CA SER A 32 -16.09 4.08 -2.69
C SER A 32 -15.21 4.29 -3.94
N ASP A 33 -13.89 4.15 -3.79
CA ASP A 33 -12.93 4.06 -4.89
C ASP A 33 -12.95 2.70 -5.64
N ARG A 34 -13.64 1.69 -5.09
CA ARG A 34 -13.73 0.33 -5.65
C ARG A 34 -14.84 0.25 -6.69
N THR A 35 -14.55 0.72 -7.90
CA THR A 35 -15.46 0.55 -9.03
C THR A 35 -15.19 -0.79 -9.75
N ALA A 36 -16.09 -1.17 -10.67
CA ALA A 36 -15.92 -2.38 -11.48
C ALA A 36 -14.62 -2.31 -12.33
N GLU A 37 -14.31 -1.12 -12.84
CA GLU A 37 -13.11 -0.85 -13.66
C GLU A 37 -11.82 -0.92 -12.84
N ARG A 38 -11.92 -0.73 -11.50
CA ARG A 38 -10.81 -0.77 -10.56
C ARG A 38 -10.70 -2.10 -9.81
N THR A 39 -11.05 -3.18 -10.48
CA THR A 39 -10.91 -4.55 -9.95
C THR A 39 -9.98 -5.34 -10.86
N TYR A 40 -8.77 -5.59 -10.38
CA TYR A 40 -7.70 -6.24 -11.14
C TYR A 40 -7.36 -7.58 -10.48
N ASN A 41 -7.66 -8.68 -11.16
CA ASN A 41 -7.37 -10.02 -10.68
C ASN A 41 -6.18 -10.59 -11.47
N HIS A 42 -5.18 -11.12 -10.77
CA HIS A 42 -4.03 -11.81 -11.37
C HIS A 42 -4.26 -13.31 -11.39
N HIS A 43 -4.70 -13.86 -10.25
CA HIS A 43 -5.16 -15.24 -10.09
C HIS A 43 -6.16 -15.32 -8.91
N SER A 44 -6.62 -16.54 -8.56
CA SER A 44 -7.70 -16.76 -7.59
C SER A 44 -7.48 -16.16 -6.19
N TYR A 45 -6.24 -15.91 -5.81
CA TYR A 45 -5.83 -15.39 -4.49
C TYR A 45 -4.99 -14.11 -4.54
N SER A 46 -4.84 -13.51 -5.72
CA SER A 46 -4.09 -12.27 -5.89
C SER A 46 -4.81 -11.29 -6.82
N GLY A 47 -4.79 -10.05 -6.44
CA GLY A 47 -5.41 -8.97 -7.20
C GLY A 47 -5.42 -7.66 -6.43
N HIS A 48 -5.96 -6.64 -7.07
CA HIS A 48 -6.10 -5.30 -6.51
C HIS A 48 -7.53 -4.81 -6.63
N LYS A 49 -7.96 -4.02 -5.65
CA LYS A 49 -9.25 -3.32 -5.69
C LYS A 49 -9.07 -1.86 -5.30
N GLY A 50 -9.79 -0.97 -5.98
CA GLY A 50 -9.78 0.46 -5.72
C GLY A 50 -8.66 1.21 -6.45
N ALA A 51 -8.50 2.48 -6.10
CA ALA A 51 -7.58 3.40 -6.76
C ALA A 51 -6.13 3.16 -6.36
N TYR A 52 -5.24 3.29 -7.35
CA TYR A 52 -3.79 3.21 -7.17
C TYR A 52 -3.12 4.47 -7.71
N PHE A 53 -2.11 4.93 -6.98
CA PHE A 53 -1.39 6.17 -7.25
C PHE A 53 0.08 5.87 -7.54
N GLY A 54 0.65 6.45 -8.58
CA GLY A 54 2.05 6.25 -8.90
C GLY A 54 2.33 6.16 -10.39
N TRP A 55 3.60 6.00 -10.72
CA TRP A 55 4.04 5.82 -12.10
C TRP A 55 3.47 4.53 -12.69
N GLY A 56 2.91 4.63 -13.89
CA GLY A 56 2.27 3.49 -14.55
C GLY A 56 0.96 3.04 -13.90
N MET A 57 0.39 3.87 -13.03
CA MET A 57 -0.86 3.62 -12.33
C MET A 57 -1.92 4.66 -12.73
N GLU A 58 -3.15 4.49 -12.26
CA GLU A 58 -4.28 5.31 -12.68
C GLU A 58 -4.12 6.80 -12.32
N PHE A 59 -3.53 7.09 -11.16
CA PHE A 59 -3.34 8.45 -10.67
C PHE A 59 -1.85 8.82 -10.62
N GLU A 60 -1.44 9.73 -11.50
CA GLU A 60 -0.05 10.17 -11.58
C GLU A 60 0.37 11.02 -10.37
N PRO A 61 1.53 10.74 -9.76
CA PRO A 61 1.98 11.44 -8.55
C PRO A 61 2.16 12.94 -8.73
N ILE A 62 2.60 13.38 -9.92
CA ILE A 62 2.91 14.80 -10.17
C ILE A 62 1.67 15.69 -10.03
N VAL A 63 0.51 15.16 -10.44
CA VAL A 63 -0.78 15.86 -10.32
C VAL A 63 -1.19 15.98 -8.86
N LEU A 64 -0.91 14.96 -8.06
CA LEU A 64 -1.26 14.93 -6.63
C LEU A 64 -0.52 16.00 -5.83
N TRP A 65 0.75 16.28 -6.17
CA TRP A 65 1.53 17.28 -5.45
C TRP A 65 1.14 18.72 -5.80
N ASN A 66 0.66 18.93 -7.01
CA ASN A 66 0.19 20.24 -7.46
C ASN A 66 -1.21 20.57 -6.93
N ASN A 67 -2.07 19.56 -6.83
CA ASN A 67 -3.43 19.70 -6.30
C ASN A 67 -3.78 18.51 -5.39
N PRO A 68 -3.74 18.67 -4.05
CA PRO A 68 -4.07 17.61 -3.10
C PRO A 68 -5.47 17.05 -3.22
N ASP A 69 -6.42 17.87 -3.71
CA ASP A 69 -7.82 17.45 -3.89
C ASP A 69 -7.94 16.32 -4.92
N HIS A 70 -6.94 16.17 -5.80
CA HIS A 70 -6.91 15.06 -6.75
C HIS A 70 -6.82 13.68 -6.10
N ILE A 71 -6.22 13.59 -4.90
CA ILE A 71 -6.21 12.31 -4.17
C ILE A 71 -7.66 11.90 -3.87
N ASP A 72 -8.43 12.83 -3.36
CA ASP A 72 -9.78 12.57 -2.87
C ASP A 72 -10.78 12.29 -4.01
N GLN A 73 -10.49 12.72 -5.23
CA GLN A 73 -11.34 12.48 -6.41
C GLN A 73 -11.49 10.99 -6.78
N ALA A 74 -10.62 10.13 -6.28
CA ALA A 74 -10.76 8.70 -6.49
C ALA A 74 -11.96 8.09 -5.75
N TRP A 75 -12.41 8.74 -4.66
CA TRP A 75 -13.55 8.31 -3.85
C TRP A 75 -14.82 9.06 -4.24
N THR A 76 -15.89 8.33 -4.52
CA THR A 76 -17.17 8.90 -4.94
C THR A 76 -18.04 9.35 -3.77
N GLU A 77 -17.79 8.78 -2.57
CA GLU A 77 -18.55 9.11 -1.36
C GLU A 77 -17.70 9.97 -0.41
N PRO A 78 -18.32 10.92 0.30
CA PRO A 78 -17.60 11.75 1.27
C PRO A 78 -17.32 10.98 2.59
N GLY A 79 -16.32 11.48 3.35
CA GLY A 79 -16.01 10.97 4.69
C GLY A 79 -15.28 9.64 4.71
N GLY A 80 -15.09 9.11 5.93
CA GLY A 80 -14.32 7.90 6.18
C GLY A 80 -12.81 8.06 5.93
N THR A 81 -12.04 7.06 6.37
CA THR A 81 -10.60 7.00 6.15
C THR A 81 -10.29 6.40 4.78
N ARG A 82 -9.51 7.10 3.99
CA ARG A 82 -9.11 6.71 2.64
C ARG A 82 -7.74 6.03 2.67
N LEU A 83 -7.65 4.83 2.08
CA LEU A 83 -6.38 4.12 1.96
C LEU A 83 -5.72 4.49 0.63
N VAL A 84 -4.74 5.41 0.67
CA VAL A 84 -4.07 5.98 -0.51
C VAL A 84 -2.90 5.09 -0.90
N LYS A 85 -3.13 4.18 -1.83
CA LYS A 85 -2.23 3.06 -2.18
C LYS A 85 -1.23 3.41 -3.26
N SER A 86 0.07 3.23 -3.00
CA SER A 86 1.12 3.35 -4.03
C SER A 86 2.41 2.63 -3.67
N HIS A 87 3.06 2.01 -4.66
CA HIS A 87 4.44 1.52 -4.54
C HIS A 87 5.48 2.66 -4.52
N ASN A 88 5.11 3.86 -4.95
CA ASN A 88 6.04 4.98 -5.12
C ASN A 88 6.14 5.90 -3.89
N TRP A 89 5.40 5.65 -2.81
CA TRP A 89 5.47 6.45 -1.58
C TRP A 89 6.85 6.43 -0.92
N PRO A 90 7.66 5.35 -0.98
CA PRO A 90 8.99 5.37 -0.36
C PRO A 90 9.88 6.54 -0.78
N ASP A 91 9.77 7.02 -2.01
CA ASP A 91 10.50 8.18 -2.50
C ASP A 91 9.86 9.53 -2.12
N LYS A 92 8.74 9.53 -1.39
CA LYS A 92 7.91 10.72 -1.17
C LYS A 92 7.53 10.99 0.30
N PHE A 93 8.05 10.22 1.25
CA PHE A 93 7.63 10.32 2.66
C PHE A 93 7.72 11.75 3.22
N GLU A 94 8.84 12.45 3.01
CA GLU A 94 9.00 13.84 3.47
C GLU A 94 7.97 14.80 2.83
N LYS A 95 7.63 14.58 1.56
CA LYS A 95 6.58 15.38 0.89
C LYS A 95 5.20 15.07 1.46
N ILE A 96 4.91 13.79 1.75
CA ILE A 96 3.65 13.36 2.36
C ILE A 96 3.50 14.04 3.71
N GLU A 97 4.48 13.93 4.60
CA GLU A 97 4.44 14.55 5.91
C GLU A 97 4.25 16.07 5.86
N LYS A 98 5.00 16.74 4.98
CA LYS A 98 4.89 18.18 4.82
C LYS A 98 3.53 18.63 4.30
N ARG A 99 2.91 17.82 3.43
CA ARG A 99 1.67 18.19 2.76
C ARG A 99 0.42 17.74 3.51
N PHE A 100 0.53 16.66 4.23
CA PHE A 100 -0.56 15.98 4.94
C PHE A 100 -0.14 15.64 6.38
N PRO A 101 0.14 16.64 7.22
CA PRO A 101 0.74 16.43 8.54
C PRO A 101 -0.15 15.70 9.53
N ASP A 102 -1.47 15.68 9.29
CA ASP A 102 -2.45 15.01 10.15
C ASP A 102 -2.84 13.60 9.65
N ASP A 103 -2.31 13.22 8.49
CA ASP A 103 -2.56 11.90 7.90
C ASP A 103 -1.47 10.90 8.31
N TRP A 104 -1.80 9.62 8.26
CA TRP A 104 -0.88 8.57 8.68
C TRP A 104 -0.15 7.95 7.49
N ILE A 105 1.01 7.34 7.76
CA ILE A 105 1.75 6.53 6.79
C ILE A 105 1.81 5.10 7.30
N MET A 106 1.38 4.16 6.49
CA MET A 106 1.47 2.73 6.79
C MET A 106 2.40 2.03 5.80
N LEU A 107 3.37 1.31 6.35
CA LEU A 107 4.38 0.58 5.60
C LEU A 107 4.14 -0.92 5.74
N VAL A 108 4.30 -1.64 4.64
CA VAL A 108 4.23 -3.10 4.58
C VAL A 108 5.56 -3.64 4.10
N TYR A 109 6.24 -4.37 4.97
CA TYR A 109 7.53 -4.97 4.68
C TYR A 109 7.43 -6.49 4.56
N ARG A 110 8.07 -7.01 3.55
CA ARG A 110 8.34 -8.44 3.38
C ARG A 110 9.77 -8.60 2.87
N PRO A 111 10.55 -9.62 3.32
CA PRO A 111 11.91 -9.86 2.82
C PRO A 111 11.99 -9.86 1.30
N ASP A 112 13.03 -9.26 0.73
CA ASP A 112 13.15 -8.96 -0.70
C ASP A 112 12.93 -10.20 -1.58
N GLN A 113 13.59 -11.32 -1.25
CA GLN A 113 13.46 -12.57 -2.00
C GLN A 113 12.04 -13.15 -1.93
N ALA A 114 11.39 -13.06 -0.76
CA ALA A 114 10.04 -13.54 -0.58
C ALA A 114 9.02 -12.67 -1.34
N ALA A 115 9.23 -11.36 -1.35
CA ALA A 115 8.41 -10.42 -2.13
C ALA A 115 8.59 -10.67 -3.63
N PHE A 116 9.84 -10.78 -4.10
CA PHE A 116 10.13 -11.04 -5.51
C PHE A 116 9.54 -12.38 -6.00
N ALA A 117 9.71 -13.46 -5.22
CA ALA A 117 9.14 -14.76 -5.55
C ALA A 117 7.61 -14.71 -5.66
N TRP A 118 6.95 -14.05 -4.72
CA TRP A 118 5.50 -13.88 -4.77
C TRP A 118 5.02 -13.01 -5.94
N TRP A 119 5.74 -11.92 -6.24
CA TRP A 119 5.45 -11.10 -7.41
C TRP A 119 5.52 -11.92 -8.69
N HIS A 120 6.56 -12.74 -8.83
CA HIS A 120 6.73 -13.62 -9.98
C HIS A 120 5.59 -14.66 -10.08
N GLU A 121 5.24 -15.30 -8.96
CA GLU A 121 4.11 -16.26 -8.89
C GLU A 121 2.77 -15.60 -9.24
N ALA A 122 2.56 -14.35 -8.83
CA ALA A 122 1.37 -13.58 -9.15
C ALA A 122 1.26 -13.19 -10.64
N GLY A 123 2.28 -13.48 -11.46
CA GLY A 123 2.29 -13.22 -12.90
C GLY A 123 3.48 -12.40 -13.39
N GLY A 124 4.25 -11.78 -12.50
CA GLY A 124 5.44 -11.00 -12.83
C GLY A 124 5.16 -9.93 -13.89
N PHE A 125 5.94 -9.92 -14.97
CA PHE A 125 5.75 -9.01 -16.10
C PHE A 125 4.50 -9.27 -16.95
N GLN A 126 3.76 -10.34 -16.70
CA GLN A 126 2.48 -10.60 -17.37
C GLN A 126 1.29 -9.93 -16.65
N ILE A 127 1.51 -9.36 -15.48
CA ILE A 127 0.52 -8.55 -14.77
C ILE A 127 0.20 -7.32 -15.61
N LYS A 128 -1.07 -7.11 -15.92
CA LYS A 128 -1.52 -5.99 -16.77
C LYS A 128 -1.69 -4.68 -16.01
N TYR A 129 -1.85 -4.77 -14.68
CA TYR A 129 -2.01 -3.60 -13.82
C TYR A 129 -1.54 -3.90 -12.39
N PRO A 130 -0.64 -3.10 -11.79
CA PRO A 130 0.10 -2.01 -12.46
C PRO A 130 0.94 -2.51 -13.63
N ASP A 131 1.31 -1.62 -14.56
CA ASP A 131 2.24 -1.96 -15.62
C ASP A 131 3.66 -2.01 -15.08
N TYR A 132 4.27 -3.20 -15.12
CA TYR A 132 5.65 -3.41 -14.67
C TYR A 132 6.68 -3.42 -15.80
N SER A 133 6.26 -3.19 -17.05
CA SER A 133 7.16 -3.27 -18.22
C SER A 133 8.35 -2.30 -18.15
N TRP A 134 8.18 -1.17 -17.48
CA TRP A 134 9.23 -0.16 -17.31
C TRP A 134 10.39 -0.61 -16.39
N TYR A 135 10.24 -1.69 -15.61
CA TYR A 135 11.34 -2.30 -14.85
C TYR A 135 12.27 -3.15 -15.74
N VAL A 136 11.93 -3.36 -17.00
CA VAL A 136 12.74 -3.99 -18.04
C VAL A 136 13.00 -5.48 -17.81
N ASP A 137 13.58 -5.87 -16.69
CA ASP A 137 13.95 -7.25 -16.38
C ASP A 137 13.85 -7.58 -14.87
N SER A 138 14.04 -8.86 -14.56
CA SER A 138 13.95 -9.39 -13.19
C SER A 138 15.02 -8.83 -12.26
N ASN A 139 16.21 -8.49 -12.76
CA ASN A 139 17.29 -7.92 -11.95
C ASN A 139 16.92 -6.51 -11.50
N THR A 140 16.41 -5.70 -12.45
CA THR A 140 15.94 -4.35 -12.17
C THR A 140 14.76 -4.39 -11.19
N MET A 141 13.80 -5.31 -11.36
CA MET A 141 12.69 -5.47 -10.42
C MET A 141 13.18 -5.86 -9.03
N MET A 142 14.13 -6.81 -8.92
CA MET A 142 14.68 -7.21 -7.63
C MET A 142 15.42 -6.06 -6.95
N TYR A 143 16.19 -5.28 -7.73
CA TYR A 143 16.84 -4.07 -7.23
C TYR A 143 15.83 -3.06 -6.70
N GLU A 144 14.75 -2.79 -7.41
CA GLU A 144 13.71 -1.83 -6.99
C GLU A 144 12.94 -2.29 -5.74
N ILE A 145 12.69 -3.61 -5.61
CA ILE A 145 12.12 -4.18 -4.38
C ILE A 145 13.07 -3.91 -3.20
N ALA A 146 14.35 -4.24 -3.34
CA ALA A 146 15.34 -4.04 -2.28
C ALA A 146 15.52 -2.55 -1.92
N ARG A 147 15.59 -1.68 -2.94
CA ARG A 147 15.71 -0.22 -2.77
C ARG A 147 14.52 0.35 -1.99
N SER A 148 13.30 0.00 -2.41
CA SER A 148 12.08 0.50 -1.79
C SER A 148 11.90 -0.04 -0.37
N ASN A 149 12.21 -1.31 -0.11
CA ASN A 149 12.24 -1.87 1.23
C ASN A 149 13.24 -1.13 2.13
N LYS A 150 14.46 -0.86 1.61
CA LYS A 150 15.45 -0.09 2.36
C LYS A 150 14.93 1.31 2.72
N LEU A 151 14.31 2.03 1.80
CA LEU A 151 13.75 3.35 2.07
C LEU A 151 12.66 3.30 3.16
N MET A 152 11.80 2.28 3.14
CA MET A 152 10.79 2.09 4.19
C MET A 152 11.42 1.80 5.56
N LEU A 153 12.44 0.94 5.60
CA LEU A 153 13.17 0.62 6.85
C LEU A 153 13.89 1.84 7.41
N ASP A 154 14.59 2.60 6.56
CA ASP A 154 15.30 3.83 6.96
C ASP A 154 14.31 4.88 7.52
N TYR A 155 13.19 5.07 6.85
CA TYR A 155 12.16 6.01 7.28
C TYR A 155 11.50 5.59 8.60
N ALA A 156 11.15 4.31 8.75
CA ALA A 156 10.61 3.79 10.02
C ALA A 156 11.62 3.96 11.17
N CYS A 157 12.91 3.74 10.91
CA CYS A 157 13.98 3.96 11.88
C CYS A 157 14.08 5.43 12.29
N GLN A 158 14.04 6.37 11.34
CA GLN A 158 14.05 7.82 11.61
C GLN A 158 12.85 8.25 12.48
N LYS A 159 11.71 7.60 12.31
CA LYS A 159 10.49 7.85 13.09
C LYS A 159 10.41 7.07 14.39
N HIS A 160 11.42 6.29 14.73
CA HIS A 160 11.39 5.37 15.89
C HIS A 160 10.16 4.45 15.89
N ALA A 161 9.67 4.10 14.70
CA ALA A 161 8.50 3.26 14.53
C ALA A 161 8.82 1.78 14.75
N THR A 162 7.91 1.06 15.40
CA THR A 162 8.08 -0.37 15.69
C THR A 162 7.43 -1.22 14.61
N TRP A 163 8.17 -2.19 14.10
CA TRP A 163 7.63 -3.20 13.19
C TRP A 163 6.93 -4.31 13.97
N ASN A 164 5.75 -4.69 13.52
CA ASN A 164 4.92 -5.73 14.11
C ASN A 164 4.43 -6.68 13.02
N TYR A 165 4.14 -7.91 13.38
CA TYR A 165 3.41 -8.80 12.47
C TYR A 165 1.98 -8.30 12.27
N PHE A 166 1.47 -8.44 11.05
CA PHE A 166 0.08 -8.09 10.73
C PHE A 166 -0.86 -9.15 11.30
N THR A 167 -1.44 -8.86 12.46
CA THR A 167 -2.29 -9.78 13.23
C THR A 167 -3.61 -9.12 13.62
N THR A 168 -4.57 -9.93 14.05
CA THR A 168 -5.83 -9.47 14.63
C THR A 168 -5.59 -8.54 15.84
N ASP A 169 -4.66 -8.90 16.72
CA ASP A 169 -4.32 -8.07 17.88
C ASP A 169 -3.74 -6.71 17.47
N TRP A 170 -2.86 -6.68 16.47
CA TRP A 170 -2.32 -5.45 15.95
C TRP A 170 -3.41 -4.55 15.33
N ILE A 171 -4.38 -5.11 14.62
CA ILE A 171 -5.53 -4.37 14.08
C ILE A 171 -6.36 -3.81 15.23
N LYS A 172 -6.64 -4.61 16.24
CA LYS A 172 -7.43 -4.20 17.40
C LYS A 172 -6.77 -3.06 18.17
N GLU A 173 -5.45 -3.13 18.37
CA GLU A 173 -4.68 -2.09 19.06
C GLU A 173 -4.67 -0.77 18.28
N ASN A 174 -4.48 -0.82 16.95
CA ASN A 174 -4.28 0.38 16.15
C ASN A 174 -5.57 0.99 15.59
N PHE A 175 -6.59 0.18 15.34
CA PHE A 175 -7.84 0.58 14.69
C PHE A 175 -9.08 0.32 15.54
N GLY A 176 -8.97 -0.38 16.67
CA GLY A 176 -10.09 -0.70 17.56
C GLY A 176 -11.07 -1.74 16.97
N ALA A 177 -10.67 -2.46 15.94
CA ALA A 177 -11.51 -3.43 15.22
C ALA A 177 -11.04 -4.86 15.48
N ASP A 178 -11.98 -5.77 15.66
CA ASP A 178 -11.72 -7.20 15.84
C ASP A 178 -11.96 -7.92 14.51
N ILE A 179 -10.92 -7.93 13.68
CA ILE A 179 -10.94 -8.49 12.31
C ILE A 179 -9.97 -9.67 12.24
N GLU A 180 -10.46 -10.82 11.81
CA GLU A 180 -9.62 -12.01 11.60
C GLU A 180 -8.65 -11.78 10.44
N VAL A 181 -7.36 -12.00 10.72
CA VAL A 181 -6.29 -11.90 9.73
C VAL A 181 -5.95 -13.27 9.19
N SER A 182 -5.92 -13.40 7.87
CA SER A 182 -5.53 -14.65 7.22
C SER A 182 -4.08 -15.03 7.54
N THR A 183 -3.85 -16.31 7.80
CA THR A 183 -2.52 -16.88 8.07
C THR A 183 -1.51 -16.70 6.93
N ILE A 184 -1.98 -16.43 5.70
CA ILE A 184 -1.08 -16.14 4.57
C ILE A 184 -0.30 -14.83 4.76
N HIS A 185 -0.66 -14.01 5.74
CA HIS A 185 0.02 -12.75 6.08
C HIS A 185 0.98 -12.88 7.28
N SER A 186 1.20 -14.10 7.79
CA SER A 186 1.97 -14.33 9.02
C SER A 186 3.46 -13.96 8.93
N ASP A 187 4.01 -13.85 7.70
CA ASP A 187 5.40 -13.47 7.42
C ASP A 187 5.57 -11.99 7.05
N ILE A 188 4.51 -11.20 7.18
CA ILE A 188 4.48 -9.81 6.77
C ILE A 188 4.58 -8.89 7.98
N LEU A 189 5.50 -7.95 7.92
CA LEU A 189 5.66 -6.91 8.93
C LEU A 189 4.97 -5.62 8.49
N VAL A 190 4.36 -4.95 9.45
CA VAL A 190 3.72 -3.65 9.25
C VAL A 190 4.18 -2.65 10.29
N THR A 191 4.19 -1.39 9.93
CA THR A 191 4.31 -0.29 10.88
C THR A 191 3.39 0.86 10.50
N LEU A 192 2.92 1.59 11.50
CA LEU A 192 2.02 2.71 11.34
C LEU A 192 2.66 3.95 11.98
N ILE A 193 2.87 4.99 11.18
CA ILE A 193 3.43 6.28 11.58
C ILE A 193 2.27 7.26 11.63
N LYS A 194 2.00 7.76 12.85
CA LYS A 194 0.88 8.64 13.17
C LYS A 194 1.36 10.07 13.33
#